data_ee414b45ce6aac954923f409ec3144f9
#
_entry.id   ee414b45ce6aac954923f409ec3144f9
#
_cell.length_a   1.000
_cell.length_b   1.000
_cell.length_c   1.000
_cell.angle_alpha   90.00
_cell.angle_beta   90.00
_cell.angle_gamma   90.00
#
_symmetry.space_group_name_H-M   'P 1'
#
loop_
_entity.id
_entity.type
_entity.pdbx_description
1 polymer ?
#
loop_
_entity_poly.entity_id
_entity_poly.type
_entity_poly.pdbx_seq_one_letter_code
_entity_poly.pdbx_strand_id
1 'polypeptide(L)'
;MTAFVTSLRARPETIVLGKGMTIRVEMPEVWDTVRVETPVTEPISEIKAAALKALYPDDASDADFVVKLNGYEILDESVPVSQTGAIDGSTLLLTFRRRRPVRS
;
A
#
# COMPACT_ATOMS: atom_id res chain seq x y z
N MET A 1 -24.27 19.31 -0.25
CA MET A 1 -22.90 19.24 -0.07
C MET A 1 -22.38 17.93 0.35
N THR A 2 -23.11 17.23 1.14
CA THR A 2 -22.66 15.95 1.55
C THR A 2 -22.48 15.00 0.41
N ALA A 3 -23.31 15.08 -0.60
CA ALA A 3 -23.16 14.20 -1.73
C ALA A 3 -21.82 14.41 -2.41
N PHE A 4 -21.40 15.64 -2.47
CA PHE A 4 -20.11 15.95 -3.06
C PHE A 4 -18.97 15.34 -2.26
N VAL A 5 -19.05 15.49 -0.95
CA VAL A 5 -18.03 14.91 -0.10
C VAL A 5 -18.01 13.40 -0.20
N THR A 6 -19.18 12.81 -0.28
CA THR A 6 -19.27 11.37 -0.41
C THR A 6 -18.63 10.89 -1.70
N SER A 7 -18.80 11.63 -2.77
CA SER A 7 -18.17 11.26 -4.03
C SER A 7 -16.68 11.27 -3.95
N LEU A 8 -16.12 12.19 -3.20
CA LEU A 8 -14.69 12.25 -3.08
C LEU A 8 -14.13 11.07 -2.33
N ARG A 9 -14.99 10.40 -1.57
CA ARG A 9 -14.54 9.24 -0.81
C ARG A 9 -15.12 7.98 -1.38
N ALA A 10 -14.95 7.82 -2.67
CA ALA A 10 -15.51 6.67 -3.34
C ALA A 10 -14.86 5.36 -2.93
N ARG A 11 -13.63 5.38 -2.43
CA ARG A 11 -12.96 4.17 -2.05
C ARG A 11 -13.16 3.88 -0.57
N PRO A 12 -13.04 2.63 -0.16
CA PRO A 12 -13.18 2.30 1.26
C PRO A 12 -11.98 2.79 2.06
N GLU A 13 -12.21 3.13 3.31
CA GLU A 13 -11.12 3.51 4.19
C GLU A 13 -10.34 2.30 4.67
N THR A 14 -10.96 1.16 4.70
CA THR A 14 -10.34 -0.06 5.14
C THR A 14 -10.56 -1.14 4.10
N ILE A 15 -9.49 -1.77 3.70
CA ILE A 15 -9.54 -2.90 2.81
C ILE A 15 -9.39 -4.15 3.66
N VAL A 16 -10.27 -5.12 3.47
CA VAL A 16 -10.21 -6.35 4.25
C VAL A 16 -9.80 -7.48 3.35
N LEU A 17 -8.60 -7.99 3.56
CA LEU A 17 -8.10 -9.18 2.87
C LEU A 17 -8.28 -10.41 3.73
N GLY A 18 -8.47 -10.24 5.01
CA GLY A 18 -8.65 -11.32 5.95
C GLY A 18 -8.35 -10.82 7.34
N LYS A 19 -8.35 -11.71 8.30
CA LYS A 19 -8.09 -11.34 9.67
C LYS A 19 -6.66 -11.67 10.06
N GLY A 20 -6.09 -10.88 10.93
CA GLY A 20 -4.75 -11.11 11.42
C GLY A 20 -4.15 -9.86 11.98
N MET A 21 -3.79 -8.93 11.13
CA MET A 21 -3.24 -7.66 11.59
C MET A 21 -3.78 -6.55 10.72
N THR A 22 -3.68 -5.34 11.22
CA THR A 22 -4.06 -4.15 10.48
C THR A 22 -2.81 -3.37 10.16
N ILE A 23 -2.63 -3.08 8.88
CA ILE A 23 -1.48 -2.34 8.40
C ILE A 23 -2.01 -1.07 7.75
N ARG A 24 -1.29 0.02 7.95
CA ARG A 24 -1.60 1.26 7.26
C ARG A 24 -0.69 1.35 6.06
N VAL A 25 -1.26 1.70 4.92
CA VAL A 25 -0.45 1.92 3.72
C VAL A 25 -0.61 3.39 3.34
N GLU A 26 0.50 4.08 3.38
CA GLU A 26 0.51 5.51 3.14
C GLU A 26 1.16 5.77 1.79
N MET A 27 0.53 6.60 0.98
CA MET A 27 1.07 6.96 -0.32
C MET A 27 1.21 8.47 -0.37
N PRO A 28 2.43 8.99 -0.09
CA PRO A 28 2.61 10.44 -0.01
C PRO A 28 2.30 11.16 -1.30
N GLU A 29 2.51 10.53 -2.43
CA GLU A 29 2.29 11.20 -3.72
C GLU A 29 0.84 11.62 -3.90
N VAL A 30 -0.09 10.97 -3.22
CA VAL A 30 -1.49 11.34 -3.31
C VAL A 30 -2.04 11.82 -1.97
N TRP A 31 -1.14 11.97 -0.98
CA TRP A 31 -1.52 12.50 0.35
C TRP A 31 -2.62 11.69 0.99
N ASP A 32 -2.50 10.38 0.92
CA ASP A 32 -3.58 9.54 1.40
C ASP A 32 -3.05 8.27 2.03
N THR A 33 -3.89 7.67 2.84
CA THR A 33 -3.56 6.47 3.59
C THR A 33 -4.79 5.57 3.59
N VAL A 34 -4.56 4.27 3.52
CA VAL A 34 -5.64 3.31 3.66
C VAL A 34 -5.20 2.25 4.66
N ARG A 35 -6.16 1.70 5.39
CA ARG A 35 -5.90 0.57 6.27
C ARG A 35 -6.16 -0.71 5.52
N VAL A 36 -5.32 -1.69 5.79
CA VAL A 36 -5.49 -3.02 5.19
C VAL A 36 -5.51 -4.02 6.32
N GLU A 37 -6.62 -4.68 6.48
CA GLU A 37 -6.75 -5.76 7.44
C GLU A 37 -6.41 -7.04 6.70
N THR A 38 -5.41 -7.77 7.16
CA THR A 38 -4.83 -8.83 6.37
C THR A 38 -4.34 -9.98 7.24
N PRO A 39 -4.40 -11.21 6.73
CA PRO A 39 -3.74 -12.31 7.41
C PRO A 39 -2.25 -12.04 7.52
N VAL A 40 -1.64 -12.54 8.56
CA VAL A 40 -0.20 -12.35 8.76
C VAL A 40 0.61 -13.06 7.69
N THR A 41 0.01 -14.02 7.01
CA THR A 41 0.67 -14.79 5.95
C THR A 41 0.50 -14.16 4.56
N GLU A 42 -0.19 -13.05 4.47
CA GLU A 42 -0.46 -12.45 3.16
C GLU A 42 0.83 -11.91 2.55
N PRO A 43 1.11 -12.19 1.28
CA PRO A 43 2.31 -11.62 0.66
C PRO A 43 2.19 -10.11 0.54
N ILE A 44 3.32 -9.45 0.64
CA ILE A 44 3.37 -8.00 0.50
C ILE A 44 2.80 -7.57 -0.85
N SER A 45 3.04 -8.36 -1.89
CA SER A 45 2.54 -8.03 -3.23
C SER A 45 1.02 -7.90 -3.27
N GLU A 46 0.31 -8.72 -2.49
CA GLU A 46 -1.14 -8.65 -2.45
C GLU A 46 -1.62 -7.41 -1.72
N ILE A 47 -0.93 -7.07 -0.64
CA ILE A 47 -1.26 -5.86 0.11
C ILE A 47 -1.00 -4.64 -0.76
N LYS A 48 0.11 -4.65 -1.46
CA LYS A 48 0.48 -3.57 -2.37
C LYS A 48 -0.57 -3.39 -3.47
N ALA A 49 -0.98 -4.50 -4.09
CA ALA A 49 -1.96 -4.44 -5.16
C ALA A 49 -3.29 -3.88 -4.68
N ALA A 50 -3.73 -4.33 -3.51
CA ALA A 50 -4.99 -3.85 -2.95
C ALA A 50 -4.92 -2.37 -2.62
N ALA A 51 -3.81 -1.94 -2.05
CA ALA A 51 -3.64 -0.54 -1.69
C ALA A 51 -3.56 0.36 -2.92
N LEU A 52 -2.85 -0.10 -3.95
CA LEU A 52 -2.76 0.67 -5.19
C LEU A 52 -4.13 0.86 -5.82
N LYS A 53 -4.92 -0.20 -5.80
CA LYS A 53 -6.25 -0.11 -6.37
C LYS A 53 -7.09 0.93 -5.67
N ALA A 54 -6.91 1.08 -4.37
CA ALA A 54 -7.68 2.03 -3.59
C ALA A 54 -7.11 3.44 -3.68
N LEU A 55 -5.78 3.58 -3.66
CA LEU A 55 -5.15 4.87 -3.54
C LEU A 55 -4.80 5.49 -4.88
N TYR A 56 -4.54 4.68 -5.86
CA TYR A 56 -4.10 5.18 -7.16
C TYR A 56 -4.67 4.29 -8.26
N PRO A 57 -5.98 4.38 -8.49
CA PRO A 57 -6.66 3.45 -9.39
C PRO A 57 -6.35 3.66 -10.86
N ASP A 58 -5.78 4.80 -11.23
CA ASP A 58 -5.59 5.13 -12.63
C ASP A 58 -4.35 4.48 -13.17
N ASP A 59 -4.53 3.39 -13.87
CA ASP A 59 -3.46 2.84 -14.70
C ASP A 59 -2.13 2.61 -13.98
N ALA A 60 -2.20 2.24 -12.73
CA ALA A 60 -0.99 2.00 -11.97
C ALA A 60 -0.46 0.61 -12.23
N SER A 61 0.85 0.52 -12.43
CA SER A 61 1.52 -0.77 -12.55
C SER A 61 2.26 -1.04 -11.25
N ASP A 62 2.11 -2.24 -10.72
CA ASP A 62 2.84 -2.62 -9.51
C ASP A 62 4.33 -2.37 -9.64
N ALA A 63 4.85 -2.56 -10.84
CA ALA A 63 6.29 -2.43 -11.05
C ALA A 63 6.79 -0.99 -10.88
N ASP A 64 5.89 -0.03 -10.95
CA ASP A 64 6.28 1.37 -10.82
C ASP A 64 6.33 1.83 -9.38
N PHE A 65 6.01 0.97 -8.45
CA PHE A 65 5.93 1.35 -7.03
C PHE A 65 6.77 0.41 -6.19
N VAL A 66 7.25 0.93 -5.08
CA VAL A 66 7.95 0.13 -4.09
C VAL A 66 7.26 0.28 -2.75
N VAL A 67 7.47 -0.70 -1.89
CA VAL A 67 6.93 -0.69 -0.53
C VAL A 67 8.08 -0.60 0.43
N LYS A 68 7.98 0.30 1.39
CA LYS A 68 9.02 0.49 2.40
C LYS A 68 8.43 0.31 3.78
N LEU A 69 9.23 -0.26 4.66
CA LEU A 69 8.88 -0.40 6.05
C LEU A 69 10.04 0.13 6.88
N ASN A 70 9.75 1.11 7.73
CA ASN A 70 10.76 1.72 8.59
C ASN A 70 11.96 2.24 7.80
N GLY A 71 11.69 2.76 6.60
CA GLY A 71 12.76 3.32 5.77
C GLY A 71 13.48 2.34 4.88
N TYR A 72 13.17 1.05 4.99
CA TYR A 72 13.82 0.03 4.18
C TYR A 72 12.86 -0.48 3.13
N GLU A 73 13.35 -0.59 1.91
CA GLU A 73 12.53 -1.12 0.83
C GLU A 73 12.38 -2.64 0.99
N ILE A 74 11.17 -3.13 0.82
CA ILE A 74 10.92 -4.56 0.80
C ILE A 74 11.14 -5.03 -0.62
N LEU A 75 12.29 -5.66 -0.84
CA LEU A 75 12.68 -6.05 -2.19
C LEU A 75 11.94 -7.28 -2.68
N ASP A 76 11.72 -8.24 -1.79
CA ASP A 76 11.02 -9.46 -2.16
C ASP A 76 9.59 -9.35 -1.66
N GLU A 77 8.70 -8.99 -2.57
CA GLU A 77 7.31 -8.75 -2.20
C GLU A 77 6.50 -10.04 -2.11
N SER A 78 7.13 -11.17 -2.37
CA SER A 78 6.44 -12.44 -2.23
C SER A 78 6.42 -12.94 -0.80
N VAL A 79 7.20 -12.31 0.10
CA VAL A 79 7.24 -12.77 1.48
C VAL A 79 5.97 -12.37 2.22
N PRO A 80 5.55 -13.16 3.20
CA PRO A 80 4.41 -12.79 4.02
C PRO A 80 4.70 -11.53 4.82
N VAL A 81 3.66 -10.75 5.08
CA VAL A 81 3.82 -9.50 5.78
C VAL A 81 4.45 -9.72 7.16
N SER A 82 4.16 -10.84 7.81
CA SER A 82 4.72 -11.12 9.13
C SER A 82 6.23 -11.33 9.09
N GLN A 83 6.78 -11.64 7.93
CA GLN A 83 8.22 -11.88 7.83
C GLN A 83 9.00 -10.63 7.49
N THR A 84 8.32 -9.53 7.30
CA THR A 84 9.00 -8.27 6.98
C THR A 84 9.39 -7.49 8.22
N GLY A 85 8.92 -7.92 9.38
CA GLY A 85 9.08 -7.15 10.61
C GLY A 85 7.87 -6.29 10.92
N ALA A 86 6.87 -6.27 10.05
CA ALA A 86 5.67 -5.50 10.31
C ALA A 86 4.84 -6.16 11.39
N ILE A 87 4.24 -5.34 12.23
CA ILE A 87 3.35 -5.80 13.28
C ILE A 87 2.04 -5.06 13.13
N ASP A 88 1.07 -5.45 13.94
CA ASP A 88 -0.22 -4.79 13.95
C ASP A 88 -0.02 -3.31 14.18
N GLY A 89 -0.57 -2.48 13.31
CA GLY A 89 -0.42 -1.04 13.42
C GLY A 89 0.75 -0.46 12.66
N SER A 90 1.59 -1.30 12.06
CA SER A 90 2.71 -0.78 11.27
C SER A 90 2.22 -0.02 10.05
N THR A 91 3.06 0.88 9.58
CA THR A 91 2.77 1.65 8.37
C THR A 91 3.74 1.24 7.28
N LEU A 92 3.18 0.86 6.15
CA LEU A 92 3.97 0.65 4.94
C LEU A 92 3.88 1.89 4.09
N LEU A 93 4.99 2.27 3.51
CA LEU A 93 5.05 3.42 2.62
C LEU A 93 5.05 2.91 1.20
N LEU A 94 4.09 3.36 0.42
CA LEU A 94 3.96 2.98 -0.98
C LEU A 94 4.32 4.20 -1.80
N THR A 95 5.37 4.08 -2.59
CA THR A 95 5.88 5.24 -3.30
C THR A 95 6.38 4.85 -4.67
N PHE A 96 6.50 5.82 -5.56
CA PHE A 96 7.00 5.57 -6.89
C PHE A 96 8.42 5.04 -6.82
N ARG A 97 8.71 4.07 -7.68
CA ARG A 97 10.06 3.58 -7.83
C ARG A 97 10.89 4.68 -8.45
N ARG A 98 11.92 5.09 -7.75
CA ARG A 98 12.77 6.13 -8.28
C ARG A 98 13.58 5.57 -9.41
N ARG A 99 13.47 6.15 -10.57
CA ARG A 99 14.26 5.71 -11.69
C ARG A 99 15.54 6.48 -11.72
N ARG A 100 16.61 5.76 -11.97
CA ARG A 100 17.85 6.45 -12.17
C ARG A 100 17.80 7.17 -13.49
N PRO A 101 18.30 8.38 -13.53
CA PRO A 101 18.38 9.09 -14.80
C PRO A 101 19.20 8.25 -15.78
N VAL A 102 18.78 8.21 -17.00
CA VAL A 102 19.54 7.52 -18.00
C VAL A 102 20.80 8.30 -18.29
N ARG A 103 21.91 7.61 -18.17
CA ARG A 103 23.13 8.28 -18.43
C ARG A 103 23.50 7.98 -19.80
N SER A 104 23.28 8.74 -20.61
CA SER A 104 23.64 8.40 -21.97
C SER A 104 24.89 9.01 -22.36
#